data_70f1ef441fad71c7deaf5ab07316743d
#
_entry.id   70f1ef441fad71c7deaf5ab07316743d
#
_cell.length_a   1.000
_cell.length_b   1.000
_cell.length_c   1.000
_cell.angle_alpha   90.00
_cell.angle_beta   90.00
_cell.angle_gamma   90.00
#
_symmetry.space_group_name_H-M   'P 1'
#
loop_
_entity.id
_entity.type
_entity.pdbx_description
1 polymer ?
#
loop_
_entity_poly.entity_id
_entity_poly.type
_entity_poly.pdbx_seq_one_letter_code
_entity_poly.pdbx_strand_id
1 'polypeptide(L)'
;MKTLSRKGAKAQSRNSEKGRLFFAPLRLCGKTVLAIIIALSPSAAVAQATDGYLFNDSHFHLTNYIQEGIDIHDFLKIMGNKAGRVALFGIPLQQQWSYRVDENRAPTYYLNSDAPLYYYSFTDAWIATSYRSLSKADQARFDPMITGFNPTDMYAADHIRRVLTTFPGVFSGIGEFSIHKEFVSAKIAGEVGSLQDKALDRLIDFATEVGLVVLIHNDVDVPFAKPGAEPAYAAQMMALLKRHPDTTFIWAHIGVGRIIRPIKEQAAIVETIIKDPQLRHVNFDISWDEVAKYIVATPEATQNAAALVNRYPDRFLFGTDEVAPATQEKYLTVYNQYGPFWKLLTPEASEKVRRKNYERIFDEARRKVRAWEASHLKSNSGG
;
A
#
# COMPACT_ATOMS: atom_id res chain seq x y z
N MET A 1 20.41 -50.51 13.23
CA MET A 1 21.05 -50.97 14.48
C MET A 1 21.88 -49.80 15.04
N LYS A 2 21.42 -49.20 16.07
CA LYS A 2 21.97 -48.84 17.37
C LYS A 2 21.09 -47.81 18.04
N THR A 3 20.41 -48.29 19.04
CA THR A 3 19.69 -47.62 20.10
C THR A 3 20.61 -46.94 21.07
N LEU A 4 20.14 -45.93 21.76
CA LEU A 4 20.45 -45.49 23.12
C LEU A 4 20.09 -44.02 23.28
N SER A 5 19.54 -43.49 24.32
CA SER A 5 19.01 -43.93 25.62
C SER A 5 18.45 -42.67 26.32
N ARG A 6 17.32 -42.80 26.97
CA ARG A 6 16.72 -41.83 27.91
C ARG A 6 17.53 -41.71 29.20
N LYS A 7 17.63 -40.50 29.76
CA LYS A 7 17.75 -40.17 31.20
C LYS A 7 17.17 -38.74 31.31
N GLY A 8 16.20 -38.33 32.06
CA GLY A 8 15.62 -38.67 33.34
C GLY A 8 16.31 -37.97 34.52
N ALA A 9 15.80 -36.79 34.99
CA ALA A 9 16.03 -36.23 36.32
C ALA A 9 14.95 -35.15 36.59
N LYS A 10 14.02 -35.42 37.40
CA LYS A 10 13.79 -35.27 38.84
C LYS A 10 13.57 -33.83 39.29
N ALA A 11 12.32 -33.62 39.72
CA ALA A 11 11.79 -32.49 40.49
C ALA A 11 12.46 -32.40 41.86
N GLN A 12 12.58 -31.18 42.38
CA GLN A 12 12.67 -30.93 43.80
C GLN A 12 11.84 -29.69 44.15
N SER A 13 10.81 -29.94 44.96
CA SER A 13 10.01 -28.99 45.73
C SER A 13 10.79 -28.51 46.96
N ARG A 14 10.64 -27.29 47.36
CA ARG A 14 10.68 -26.91 48.79
C ARG A 14 9.83 -25.69 49.08
N ASN A 15 9.07 -25.87 50.16
CA ASN A 15 8.10 -25.05 50.85
C ASN A 15 8.69 -23.90 51.66
N SER A 16 7.72 -23.10 52.09
CA SER A 16 7.59 -22.28 53.34
C SER A 16 8.12 -20.84 53.22
N GLU A 17 7.53 -19.80 53.77
CA GLU A 17 6.69 -19.68 54.96
C GLU A 17 5.89 -18.35 54.93
N LYS A 18 4.91 -18.32 55.81
CA LYS A 18 3.90 -17.28 56.10
C LYS A 18 4.49 -16.04 56.77
N GLY A 19 3.94 -14.86 56.44
CA GLY A 19 4.04 -13.66 57.26
C GLY A 19 2.76 -12.83 57.13
N ARG A 20 1.85 -13.03 58.09
CA ARG A 20 0.67 -12.16 58.31
C ARG A 20 1.10 -10.95 59.15
N LEU A 21 0.68 -9.76 58.73
CA LEU A 21 0.58 -8.61 59.63
C LEU A 21 -0.75 -7.90 59.41
N PHE A 22 -1.54 -7.92 60.48
CA PHE A 22 -2.77 -7.15 60.68
C PHE A 22 -2.42 -5.68 60.95
N PHE A 23 -3.17 -4.75 60.42
CA PHE A 23 -3.49 -3.50 61.08
C PHE A 23 -4.88 -3.01 60.71
N ALA A 24 -5.61 -2.61 61.77
CA ALA A 24 -6.99 -2.21 61.82
C ALA A 24 -7.20 -0.72 61.45
N PRO A 25 -8.46 -0.26 61.35
CA PRO A 25 -8.84 0.95 60.65
C PRO A 25 -8.88 2.19 61.54
N LEU A 26 -8.51 3.36 60.95
CA LEU A 26 -8.87 4.66 61.52
C LEU A 26 -9.99 5.30 60.69
N ARG A 27 -11.14 5.48 61.34
CA ARG A 27 -12.20 6.39 60.87
C ARG A 27 -11.77 7.84 61.14
N LEU A 28 -11.89 8.69 60.15
CA LEU A 28 -12.10 10.11 60.42
C LEU A 28 -13.13 10.70 59.47
N CYS A 29 -14.00 11.47 60.07
CA CYS A 29 -15.24 12.03 59.59
C CYS A 29 -14.98 13.39 58.86
N GLY A 30 -15.69 13.63 57.76
CA GLY A 30 -16.24 14.96 57.49
C GLY A 30 -15.45 15.89 56.56
N LYS A 31 -15.91 16.06 55.38
CA LYS A 31 -16.47 17.29 54.77
C LYS A 31 -16.53 17.13 53.26
N THR A 32 -17.72 17.18 52.74
CA THR A 32 -18.07 17.18 51.34
C THR A 32 -17.46 18.42 50.65
N VAL A 33 -16.51 18.21 49.76
CA VAL A 33 -16.12 19.17 48.74
C VAL A 33 -16.43 18.55 47.41
N LEU A 34 -17.43 19.10 46.73
CA LEU A 34 -17.85 18.73 45.39
C LEU A 34 -16.77 19.25 44.41
N ALA A 35 -15.80 18.40 44.09
CA ALA A 35 -14.84 18.68 43.05
C ALA A 35 -15.43 18.18 41.73
N ILE A 36 -15.84 19.12 40.87
CA ILE A 36 -16.16 18.84 39.46
C ILE A 36 -14.85 18.42 38.77
N ILE A 37 -14.71 17.10 38.62
CA ILE A 37 -13.66 16.54 37.77
C ILE A 37 -14.16 16.67 36.34
N ILE A 38 -13.73 17.74 35.66
CA ILE A 38 -13.74 17.81 34.21
C ILE A 38 -12.78 16.74 33.74
N ALA A 39 -13.32 15.62 33.27
CA ALA A 39 -12.57 14.59 32.58
C ALA A 39 -12.08 15.18 31.24
N LEU A 40 -10.95 15.84 31.26
CA LEU A 40 -10.14 16.09 30.07
C LEU A 40 -9.63 14.72 29.61
N SER A 41 -10.36 14.12 28.67
CA SER A 41 -9.82 13.03 27.87
C SER A 41 -8.58 13.57 27.16
N PRO A 42 -7.39 12.98 27.36
CA PRO A 42 -6.28 13.32 26.53
C PRO A 42 -6.50 12.64 25.17
N SER A 43 -7.18 13.32 24.26
CA SER A 43 -6.92 13.12 22.85
C SER A 43 -5.50 13.63 22.60
N ALA A 44 -4.53 12.83 23.01
CA ALA A 44 -3.18 12.98 22.52
C ALA A 44 -3.21 12.58 21.04
N ALA A 45 -3.63 13.52 20.20
CA ALA A 45 -3.14 13.55 18.83
C ALA A 45 -1.61 13.63 18.96
N VAL A 46 -0.95 12.49 18.79
CA VAL A 46 0.48 12.48 18.55
C VAL A 46 0.66 13.18 17.21
N ALA A 47 0.73 14.50 17.25
CA ALA A 47 1.32 15.27 16.16
C ALA A 47 2.79 14.85 16.13
N GLN A 48 3.07 13.80 15.37
CA GLN A 48 4.43 13.43 15.02
C GLN A 48 5.01 14.62 14.27
N ALA A 49 6.08 15.18 14.80
CA ALA A 49 6.87 16.20 14.15
C ALA A 49 7.30 15.67 12.77
N THR A 50 6.63 16.11 11.71
CA THR A 50 6.97 15.82 10.31
C THR A 50 8.15 16.66 9.81
N ASP A 51 8.75 17.44 10.68
CA ASP A 51 9.84 18.36 10.38
C ASP A 51 11.19 17.64 10.26
N GLY A 52 11.38 16.84 9.20
CA GLY A 52 12.67 16.20 8.98
C GLY A 52 12.68 15.14 7.88
N TYR A 53 11.56 14.54 7.54
CA TYR A 53 11.50 13.52 6.49
C TYR A 53 11.50 14.14 5.09
N LEU A 54 12.16 13.44 4.14
CA LEU A 54 12.19 13.87 2.74
C LEU A 54 10.84 13.63 2.06
N PHE A 55 10.21 12.48 2.36
CA PHE A 55 8.95 12.06 1.75
C PHE A 55 8.18 11.05 2.61
N ASN A 56 6.92 10.83 2.26
CA ASN A 56 6.14 9.63 2.57
C ASN A 56 6.07 8.77 1.30
N ASP A 57 6.22 7.46 1.43
CA ASP A 57 6.34 6.53 0.33
C ASP A 57 4.99 5.86 0.06
N SER A 58 4.34 6.20 -1.06
CA SER A 58 3.03 5.64 -1.41
C SER A 58 3.10 4.27 -2.07
N HIS A 59 4.31 3.74 -2.34
CA HIS A 59 4.49 2.53 -3.12
C HIS A 59 5.77 1.80 -2.73
N PHE A 60 5.66 0.80 -1.84
CA PHE A 60 6.82 0.05 -1.37
C PHE A 60 6.52 -1.42 -1.15
N HIS A 61 7.34 -2.28 -1.74
CA HIS A 61 7.26 -3.72 -1.62
C HIS A 61 8.23 -4.27 -0.57
N LEU A 62 7.70 -4.77 0.55
CA LEU A 62 8.53 -5.42 1.58
C LEU A 62 9.05 -6.77 1.12
N THR A 63 8.33 -7.45 0.23
CA THR A 63 8.72 -8.72 -0.38
C THR A 63 8.85 -8.58 -1.89
N ASN A 64 9.70 -9.44 -2.49
CA ASN A 64 9.75 -9.62 -3.93
C ASN A 64 8.67 -10.62 -4.41
N TYR A 65 8.68 -10.94 -5.70
CA TYR A 65 7.69 -11.81 -6.37
C TYR A 65 7.77 -13.29 -5.95
N ILE A 66 8.85 -13.75 -5.33
CA ILE A 66 8.97 -15.09 -4.75
C ILE A 66 8.72 -15.11 -3.24
N GLN A 67 8.16 -14.04 -2.69
CA GLN A 67 7.85 -13.84 -1.27
C GLN A 67 9.07 -13.79 -0.36
N GLU A 68 10.25 -13.62 -0.89
CA GLU A 68 11.41 -13.22 -0.12
C GLU A 68 11.40 -11.70 0.10
N GLY A 69 11.84 -11.27 1.25
CA GLY A 69 11.83 -9.86 1.59
C GLY A 69 12.87 -9.53 2.64
N ILE A 70 12.75 -8.34 3.19
CA ILE A 70 13.55 -7.91 4.32
C ILE A 70 12.71 -7.89 5.59
N ASP A 71 13.37 -8.09 6.73
CA ASP A 71 12.71 -7.90 8.02
C ASP A 71 12.23 -6.44 8.17
N ILE A 72 11.04 -6.25 8.70
CA ILE A 72 10.44 -4.92 8.83
C ILE A 72 11.23 -4.02 9.79
N HIS A 73 11.90 -4.59 10.81
CA HIS A 73 12.78 -3.83 11.72
C HIS A 73 14.06 -3.38 11.02
N ASP A 74 14.57 -4.18 10.07
CA ASP A 74 15.71 -3.79 9.24
C ASP A 74 15.29 -2.73 8.22
N PHE A 75 14.12 -2.86 7.62
CA PHE A 75 13.58 -1.80 6.77
C PHE A 75 13.37 -0.49 7.54
N LEU A 76 12.90 -0.55 8.78
CA LEU A 76 12.77 0.63 9.62
C LEU A 76 14.12 1.35 9.82
N LYS A 77 15.23 0.61 9.95
CA LYS A 77 16.58 1.17 9.99
C LYS A 77 17.00 1.78 8.64
N ILE A 78 16.67 1.09 7.53
CA ILE A 78 16.96 1.55 6.17
C ILE A 78 16.22 2.86 5.88
N MET A 79 14.93 2.96 6.16
CA MET A 79 14.19 4.20 5.95
C MET A 79 14.66 5.33 6.88
N GLY A 80 15.14 5.02 8.08
CA GLY A 80 15.74 5.95 9.04
C GLY A 80 14.88 7.20 9.25
N ASN A 81 15.52 8.38 9.12
CA ASN A 81 14.84 9.68 9.14
C ASN A 81 14.60 10.25 7.73
N LYS A 82 14.69 9.45 6.66
CA LYS A 82 14.50 9.91 5.28
C LYS A 82 13.06 9.77 4.83
N ALA A 83 12.42 8.64 5.12
CA ALA A 83 11.00 8.46 4.87
C ALA A 83 10.19 8.61 6.15
N GLY A 84 9.05 9.28 6.08
CA GLY A 84 8.14 9.45 7.22
C GLY A 84 7.24 8.24 7.40
N ARG A 85 6.33 8.05 6.46
CA ARG A 85 5.38 6.93 6.42
C ARG A 85 5.49 6.18 5.10
N VAL A 86 5.11 4.91 5.11
CA VAL A 86 5.25 4.00 3.97
C VAL A 86 3.98 3.17 3.80
N ALA A 87 3.37 3.22 2.63
CA ALA A 87 2.39 2.24 2.18
C ALA A 87 3.12 0.94 1.88
N LEU A 88 2.88 -0.08 2.71
CA LEU A 88 3.68 -1.29 2.80
C LEU A 88 2.90 -2.50 2.30
N PHE A 89 3.42 -3.22 1.33
CA PHE A 89 2.79 -4.42 0.79
C PHE A 89 3.80 -5.39 0.20
N GLY A 90 3.31 -6.58 -0.19
CA GLY A 90 4.09 -7.55 -0.97
C GLY A 90 4.07 -7.24 -2.46
N ILE A 91 4.57 -8.16 -3.27
CA ILE A 91 4.36 -8.12 -4.72
C ILE A 91 3.04 -8.86 -5.04
N PRO A 92 2.19 -8.28 -5.89
CA PRO A 92 0.96 -8.94 -6.30
C PRO A 92 1.30 -10.17 -7.17
N LEU A 93 0.90 -11.34 -6.71
CA LEU A 93 1.19 -12.61 -7.37
C LEU A 93 0.11 -13.05 -8.37
N GLN A 94 -0.78 -12.15 -8.72
CA GLN A 94 -1.79 -12.37 -9.75
C GLN A 94 -1.22 -12.27 -11.17
N GLN A 95 0.00 -11.75 -11.31
CA GLN A 95 0.65 -11.62 -12.60
C GLN A 95 1.13 -12.96 -13.08
N GLN A 96 0.70 -13.33 -14.25
CA GLN A 96 1.07 -14.59 -14.90
C GLN A 96 1.43 -14.34 -16.36
N TRP A 97 2.58 -14.84 -16.76
CA TRP A 97 2.92 -14.98 -18.16
C TRP A 97 2.53 -16.39 -18.64
N SER A 98 2.05 -16.49 -19.87
CA SER A 98 1.93 -17.76 -20.58
C SER A 98 1.98 -17.52 -22.08
N TYR A 99 2.34 -18.52 -22.84
CA TYR A 99 2.32 -18.49 -24.32
C TYR A 99 0.97 -18.09 -24.92
N ARG A 100 -0.12 -18.25 -24.17
CA ARG A 100 -1.46 -17.83 -24.62
C ARG A 100 -1.68 -16.33 -24.56
N VAL A 101 -0.83 -15.60 -23.81
CA VAL A 101 -0.96 -14.15 -23.61
C VAL A 101 0.01 -13.41 -24.53
N ASP A 102 1.25 -13.89 -24.61
CA ASP A 102 2.26 -13.33 -25.48
C ASP A 102 3.25 -14.45 -25.88
N GLU A 103 3.09 -14.98 -27.07
CA GLU A 103 3.66 -16.26 -27.55
C GLU A 103 5.17 -16.38 -27.36
N ASN A 104 5.93 -15.30 -27.46
CA ASN A 104 7.38 -15.35 -27.58
C ASN A 104 8.14 -14.51 -26.56
N ARG A 105 7.48 -13.93 -25.57
CA ARG A 105 8.10 -12.93 -24.68
C ARG A 105 7.79 -13.17 -23.23
N ALA A 106 8.60 -14.02 -22.60
CA ALA A 106 8.53 -14.16 -21.16
C ALA A 106 8.98 -12.86 -20.46
N PRO A 107 8.24 -12.37 -19.47
CA PRO A 107 8.70 -11.27 -18.63
C PRO A 107 9.94 -11.72 -17.87
N THR A 108 11.00 -10.91 -17.92
CA THR A 108 12.34 -11.30 -17.44
C THR A 108 12.48 -11.19 -15.91
N TYR A 109 11.53 -10.61 -15.22
CA TYR A 109 11.68 -10.29 -13.80
C TYR A 109 10.55 -10.80 -12.87
N TYR A 110 9.46 -11.35 -13.40
CA TYR A 110 8.44 -11.99 -12.56
C TYR A 110 8.64 -13.49 -12.47
N LEU A 111 8.50 -14.17 -13.58
CA LEU A 111 8.73 -15.60 -13.67
C LEU A 111 9.59 -15.89 -14.90
N ASN A 112 10.61 -16.66 -14.70
CA ASN A 112 11.39 -17.22 -15.81
C ASN A 112 10.80 -18.59 -16.22
N SER A 113 9.50 -18.69 -16.27
CA SER A 113 8.78 -19.89 -16.68
C SER A 113 7.34 -19.57 -17.04
N ASP A 114 6.66 -20.48 -17.74
CA ASP A 114 5.24 -20.46 -18.05
C ASP A 114 4.38 -21.20 -17.01
N ALA A 115 4.98 -21.56 -15.87
CA ALA A 115 4.24 -22.18 -14.78
C ALA A 115 3.12 -21.25 -14.29
N PRO A 116 1.93 -21.78 -13.98
CA PRO A 116 0.85 -21.00 -13.39
C PRO A 116 1.31 -20.34 -12.09
N LEU A 117 0.98 -19.06 -11.91
CA LEU A 117 1.20 -18.39 -10.64
C LEU A 117 0.30 -18.99 -9.57
N TYR A 118 0.90 -19.20 -8.41
CA TYR A 118 0.14 -19.54 -7.23
C TYR A 118 -0.47 -18.29 -6.61
N TYR A 119 -1.61 -18.48 -5.99
CA TYR A 119 -2.27 -17.49 -5.21
C TYR A 119 -1.69 -17.48 -3.80
N TYR A 120 -0.86 -16.48 -3.49
CA TYR A 120 -0.17 -16.41 -2.19
C TYR A 120 -0.88 -15.48 -1.21
N SER A 121 -2.04 -15.91 -0.70
CA SER A 121 -2.74 -15.17 0.35
C SER A 121 -1.94 -15.04 1.66
N PHE A 122 -0.95 -15.91 1.85
CA PHE A 122 -0.05 -15.85 3.01
C PHE A 122 0.75 -14.54 3.08
N THR A 123 1.00 -13.87 1.96
CA THR A 123 1.71 -12.58 1.92
C THR A 123 1.08 -11.56 2.89
N ASP A 124 -0.25 -11.44 2.90
CA ASP A 124 -0.93 -10.47 3.76
C ASP A 124 -0.81 -10.85 5.24
N ALA A 125 -0.86 -12.14 5.56
CA ALA A 125 -0.64 -12.63 6.92
C ALA A 125 0.80 -12.35 7.40
N TRP A 126 1.77 -12.49 6.51
CA TRP A 126 3.17 -12.19 6.82
C TRP A 126 3.37 -10.69 7.06
N ILE A 127 2.86 -9.83 6.18
CA ILE A 127 2.87 -8.37 6.34
C ILE A 127 2.19 -7.96 7.66
N ALA A 128 1.01 -8.52 7.97
CA ALA A 128 0.29 -8.21 9.19
C ALA A 128 1.06 -8.63 10.45
N THR A 129 1.70 -9.81 10.42
CA THR A 129 2.50 -10.32 11.54
C THR A 129 3.75 -9.47 11.74
N SER A 130 4.45 -9.14 10.66
CA SER A 130 5.60 -8.24 10.68
C SER A 130 5.24 -6.86 11.23
N TYR A 131 4.15 -6.26 10.76
CA TYR A 131 3.66 -4.98 11.28
C TYR A 131 3.33 -5.06 12.78
N ARG A 132 2.69 -6.14 13.24
CA ARG A 132 2.33 -6.33 14.65
C ARG A 132 3.52 -6.55 15.57
N SER A 133 4.68 -6.98 15.05
CA SER A 133 5.92 -7.11 15.82
C SER A 133 6.53 -5.76 16.20
N LEU A 134 6.17 -4.70 15.51
CA LEU A 134 6.67 -3.35 15.76
C LEU A 134 6.05 -2.72 17.01
N SER A 135 6.77 -1.79 17.63
CA SER A 135 6.22 -0.90 18.65
C SER A 135 5.07 -0.05 18.08
N LYS A 136 4.18 0.46 18.94
CA LYS A 136 3.09 1.35 18.49
C LYS A 136 3.59 2.62 17.79
N ALA A 137 4.73 3.15 18.23
CA ALA A 137 5.37 4.30 17.60
C ALA A 137 5.86 3.95 16.17
N ASP A 138 6.47 2.78 16.01
CA ASP A 138 6.96 2.33 14.71
C ASP A 138 5.81 1.91 13.79
N GLN A 139 4.75 1.27 14.33
CA GLN A 139 3.53 0.98 13.57
C GLN A 139 2.91 2.23 12.94
N ALA A 140 3.01 3.39 13.60
CA ALA A 140 2.49 4.65 13.07
C ALA A 140 3.19 5.10 11.77
N ARG A 141 4.37 4.55 11.48
CA ARG A 141 5.14 4.84 10.27
C ARG A 141 4.75 3.98 9.06
N PHE A 142 3.82 3.05 9.20
CA PHE A 142 3.42 2.15 8.12
C PHE A 142 1.92 2.16 7.89
N ASP A 143 1.52 2.07 6.64
CA ASP A 143 0.16 1.86 6.17
C ASP A 143 0.09 0.57 5.36
N PRO A 144 -0.02 -0.61 6.00
CA PRO A 144 -0.08 -1.87 5.28
C PRO A 144 -1.28 -1.97 4.33
N MET A 145 -1.05 -2.60 3.18
CA MET A 145 -2.06 -2.83 2.16
C MET A 145 -2.15 -4.32 1.81
N ILE A 146 -3.32 -4.77 1.41
CA ILE A 146 -3.61 -6.17 1.06
C ILE A 146 -3.30 -6.39 -0.42
N THR A 147 -2.51 -7.41 -0.75
CA THR A 147 -2.14 -7.77 -2.13
C THR A 147 -2.43 -9.23 -2.47
N GLY A 148 -2.69 -10.09 -1.48
CA GLY A 148 -2.79 -11.53 -1.64
C GLY A 148 -4.13 -12.00 -2.23
N PHE A 149 -4.64 -11.35 -3.27
CA PHE A 149 -5.88 -11.69 -3.96
C PHE A 149 -5.71 -11.64 -5.48
N ASN A 150 -6.60 -12.31 -6.20
CA ASN A 150 -6.70 -12.21 -7.65
C ASN A 150 -7.87 -11.28 -8.01
N PRO A 151 -7.67 -10.14 -8.69
CA PRO A 151 -8.74 -9.19 -9.03
C PRO A 151 -9.77 -9.74 -10.03
N THR A 152 -9.49 -10.87 -10.67
CA THR A 152 -10.46 -11.56 -11.56
C THR A 152 -11.27 -12.66 -10.85
N ASP A 153 -11.01 -12.88 -9.56
CA ASP A 153 -11.76 -13.83 -8.75
C ASP A 153 -13.00 -13.17 -8.13
N MET A 154 -14.18 -13.70 -8.41
CA MET A 154 -15.45 -13.23 -7.83
C MET A 154 -15.47 -13.26 -6.30
N TYR A 155 -14.60 -14.05 -5.66
CA TYR A 155 -14.47 -14.14 -4.19
C TYR A 155 -13.30 -13.32 -3.62
N ALA A 156 -12.63 -12.49 -4.42
CA ALA A 156 -11.55 -11.63 -3.94
C ALA A 156 -12.02 -10.69 -2.81
N ALA A 157 -13.20 -10.09 -2.92
CA ALA A 157 -13.79 -9.26 -1.87
C ALA A 157 -14.01 -10.02 -0.55
N ASP A 158 -14.47 -11.28 -0.64
CA ASP A 158 -14.68 -12.14 0.53
C ASP A 158 -13.34 -12.53 1.18
N HIS A 159 -12.28 -12.72 0.37
CA HIS A 159 -10.93 -12.94 0.87
C HIS A 159 -10.42 -11.70 1.62
N ILE A 160 -10.54 -10.51 1.05
CA ILE A 160 -10.11 -9.26 1.70
C ILE A 160 -10.87 -9.04 3.02
N ARG A 161 -12.17 -9.32 3.04
CA ARG A 161 -12.98 -9.29 4.27
C ARG A 161 -12.39 -10.22 5.35
N ARG A 162 -12.02 -11.46 5.00
CA ARG A 162 -11.36 -12.40 5.93
C ARG A 162 -10.03 -11.87 6.45
N VAL A 163 -9.21 -11.29 5.58
CA VAL A 163 -7.93 -10.69 5.98
C VAL A 163 -8.14 -9.57 6.99
N LEU A 164 -9.07 -8.64 6.72
CA LEU A 164 -9.40 -7.54 7.63
C LEU A 164 -9.91 -8.02 8.98
N THR A 165 -10.80 -9.03 8.98
CA THR A 165 -11.37 -9.58 10.23
C THR A 165 -10.37 -10.42 11.02
N THR A 166 -9.39 -11.03 10.35
CA THR A 166 -8.31 -11.82 11.00
C THR A 166 -7.23 -10.91 11.58
N PHE A 167 -6.94 -9.80 10.91
CA PHE A 167 -5.88 -8.87 11.28
C PHE A 167 -6.42 -7.44 11.50
N PRO A 168 -7.38 -7.26 12.43
CA PRO A 168 -7.92 -5.93 12.68
C PRO A 168 -6.85 -4.95 13.15
N GLY A 169 -7.01 -3.70 12.75
CA GLY A 169 -6.10 -2.63 13.12
C GLY A 169 -4.84 -2.52 12.25
N VAL A 170 -4.72 -3.33 11.19
CA VAL A 170 -3.50 -3.38 10.37
C VAL A 170 -3.65 -2.61 9.06
N PHE A 171 -4.52 -3.06 8.18
CA PHE A 171 -4.57 -2.62 6.80
C PHE A 171 -5.33 -1.30 6.59
N SER A 172 -4.92 -0.54 5.56
CA SER A 172 -5.52 0.74 5.16
C SER A 172 -5.86 0.79 3.67
N GLY A 173 -5.44 -0.19 2.87
CA GLY A 173 -5.68 -0.23 1.44
C GLY A 173 -5.58 -1.62 0.85
N ILE A 174 -5.82 -1.69 -0.44
CA ILE A 174 -5.58 -2.86 -1.30
C ILE A 174 -4.66 -2.46 -2.46
N GLY A 175 -3.76 -3.36 -2.86
CA GLY A 175 -2.80 -3.12 -3.94
C GLY A 175 -1.36 -2.96 -3.43
N GLU A 176 -0.39 -2.77 -4.31
CA GLU A 176 -0.56 -2.74 -5.76
C GLU A 176 -1.14 -4.06 -6.27
N PHE A 177 -2.11 -3.98 -7.15
CA PHE A 177 -2.51 -5.09 -7.99
C PHE A 177 -2.61 -4.63 -9.45
N SER A 178 -2.35 -5.56 -10.39
CA SER A 178 -2.27 -5.24 -11.81
C SER A 178 -3.44 -5.87 -12.58
N ILE A 179 -3.98 -5.12 -13.55
CA ILE A 179 -4.87 -5.68 -14.58
C ILE A 179 -4.08 -5.87 -15.87
N HIS A 180 -3.53 -4.79 -16.42
CA HIS A 180 -2.61 -4.84 -17.55
C HIS A 180 -1.27 -4.24 -17.13
N LYS A 181 -0.21 -5.03 -17.21
CA LYS A 181 1.16 -4.61 -16.89
C LYS A 181 2.11 -5.25 -17.88
N GLU A 182 2.64 -4.47 -18.83
CA GLU A 182 3.58 -4.95 -19.84
C GLU A 182 3.05 -6.18 -20.60
N PHE A 183 3.72 -7.34 -20.48
CA PHE A 183 3.31 -8.61 -21.09
C PHE A 183 2.47 -9.49 -20.17
N VAL A 184 2.15 -9.04 -18.97
CA VAL A 184 1.41 -9.80 -17.99
C VAL A 184 0.09 -9.14 -17.65
N SER A 185 -0.91 -9.97 -17.31
CA SER A 185 -2.20 -9.50 -16.82
C SER A 185 -2.61 -10.35 -15.64
N ALA A 186 -3.37 -9.77 -14.72
CA ALA A 186 -4.03 -10.53 -13.68
C ALA A 186 -5.01 -11.52 -14.31
N LYS A 187 -4.97 -12.78 -13.90
CA LYS A 187 -5.84 -13.82 -14.46
C LYS A 187 -6.06 -15.00 -13.52
N ILE A 188 -7.21 -15.60 -13.67
CA ILE A 188 -7.48 -16.98 -13.27
C ILE A 188 -6.95 -17.90 -14.37
N ALA A 189 -6.70 -19.15 -14.07
CA ALA A 189 -6.19 -20.11 -15.04
C ALA A 189 -6.98 -20.06 -16.37
N GLY A 190 -6.32 -19.63 -17.44
CA GLY A 190 -6.90 -19.50 -18.77
C GLY A 190 -7.63 -18.18 -19.07
N GLU A 191 -7.87 -17.33 -18.08
CA GLU A 191 -8.54 -16.05 -18.24
C GLU A 191 -7.56 -14.88 -18.20
N VAL A 192 -7.79 -13.87 -19.03
CA VAL A 192 -7.04 -12.60 -19.02
C VAL A 192 -7.84 -11.58 -18.23
N GLY A 193 -7.20 -10.90 -17.28
CA GLY A 193 -7.83 -9.82 -16.50
C GLY A 193 -8.34 -8.70 -17.41
N SER A 194 -9.46 -8.11 -17.04
CA SER A 194 -10.08 -6.99 -17.74
C SER A 194 -10.56 -5.92 -16.79
N LEU A 195 -10.45 -4.65 -17.22
CA LEU A 195 -11.03 -3.51 -16.51
C LEU A 195 -12.57 -3.51 -16.52
N GLN A 196 -13.19 -4.46 -17.24
CA GLN A 196 -14.64 -4.63 -17.33
C GLN A 196 -15.15 -5.84 -16.54
N ASP A 197 -14.27 -6.54 -15.81
CA ASP A 197 -14.66 -7.73 -15.05
C ASP A 197 -15.55 -7.36 -13.86
N LYS A 198 -16.64 -8.11 -13.72
CA LYS A 198 -17.56 -7.98 -12.57
C LYS A 198 -16.87 -8.31 -11.23
N ALA A 199 -15.87 -9.17 -11.26
CA ALA A 199 -15.05 -9.45 -10.08
C ALA A 199 -14.31 -8.22 -9.61
N LEU A 200 -13.74 -7.44 -10.54
CA LEU A 200 -13.07 -6.18 -10.25
C LEU A 200 -14.02 -5.14 -9.69
N ASP A 201 -15.22 -4.98 -10.32
CA ASP A 201 -16.23 -4.07 -9.79
C ASP A 201 -16.63 -4.46 -8.35
N ARG A 202 -16.92 -5.74 -8.08
CA ARG A 202 -17.25 -6.23 -6.73
C ARG A 202 -16.15 -5.99 -5.71
N LEU A 203 -14.91 -6.17 -6.12
CA LEU A 203 -13.73 -5.93 -5.28
C LEU A 203 -13.63 -4.44 -4.91
N ILE A 204 -13.81 -3.54 -5.89
CA ILE A 204 -13.72 -2.09 -5.69
C ILE A 204 -14.91 -1.59 -4.86
N ASP A 205 -16.12 -2.09 -5.10
CA ASP A 205 -17.30 -1.76 -4.30
C ASP A 205 -17.08 -2.11 -2.81
N PHE A 206 -16.49 -3.27 -2.54
CA PHE A 206 -16.14 -3.65 -1.18
C PHE A 206 -15.03 -2.76 -0.59
N ALA A 207 -14.02 -2.40 -1.37
CA ALA A 207 -13.00 -1.45 -0.93
C ALA A 207 -13.61 -0.09 -0.56
N THR A 208 -14.62 0.36 -1.33
CA THR A 208 -15.38 1.59 -1.07
C THR A 208 -16.20 1.48 0.22
N GLU A 209 -16.93 0.38 0.41
CA GLU A 209 -17.69 0.09 1.66
C GLU A 209 -16.81 0.23 2.90
N VAL A 210 -15.61 -0.32 2.85
CA VAL A 210 -14.65 -0.32 3.96
C VAL A 210 -13.92 1.02 4.10
N GLY A 211 -13.73 1.72 2.98
CA GLY A 211 -12.92 2.94 2.89
C GLY A 211 -11.43 2.67 2.66
N LEU A 212 -11.09 1.53 2.04
CA LEU A 212 -9.72 1.17 1.66
C LEU A 212 -9.25 2.04 0.48
N VAL A 213 -7.99 2.44 0.49
CA VAL A 213 -7.31 2.97 -0.71
C VAL A 213 -7.15 1.86 -1.73
N VAL A 214 -7.39 2.16 -3.00
CA VAL A 214 -7.18 1.23 -4.11
C VAL A 214 -5.98 1.69 -4.93
N LEU A 215 -4.86 0.99 -4.80
CA LEU A 215 -3.66 1.20 -5.61
C LEU A 215 -3.67 0.21 -6.76
N ILE A 216 -3.96 0.69 -7.97
CA ILE A 216 -4.12 -0.11 -9.17
C ILE A 216 -3.03 0.19 -10.20
N HIS A 217 -2.35 -0.86 -10.66
CA HIS A 217 -1.49 -0.80 -11.83
C HIS A 217 -2.26 -1.18 -13.08
N ASN A 218 -2.34 -0.26 -14.00
CA ASN A 218 -2.87 -0.52 -15.32
C ASN A 218 -2.15 0.36 -16.34
N ASP A 219 -1.48 -0.27 -17.29
CA ASP A 219 -0.82 0.43 -18.37
C ASP A 219 -1.85 1.15 -19.26
N VAL A 220 -1.46 2.29 -19.84
CA VAL A 220 -2.35 3.04 -20.75
C VAL A 220 -2.54 2.34 -22.09
N ASP A 221 -1.57 1.49 -22.48
CA ASP A 221 -1.54 0.87 -23.81
C ASP A 221 -0.94 -0.55 -23.77
N VAL A 222 -1.00 -1.23 -24.89
CA VAL A 222 -0.36 -2.53 -25.10
C VAL A 222 1.14 -2.38 -25.40
N PRO A 223 1.96 -3.40 -25.09
CA PRO A 223 3.36 -3.40 -25.50
C PRO A 223 3.51 -3.22 -27.02
N PHE A 224 4.44 -2.33 -27.41
CA PHE A 224 4.75 -2.05 -28.82
C PHE A 224 3.54 -1.60 -29.67
N ALA A 225 2.63 -0.85 -29.07
CA ALA A 225 1.50 -0.26 -29.77
C ALA A 225 1.97 0.49 -31.04
N LYS A 226 1.13 0.50 -32.07
CA LYS A 226 1.41 1.21 -33.31
C LYS A 226 1.42 2.72 -33.05
N PRO A 227 2.44 3.45 -33.51
CA PRO A 227 2.45 4.89 -33.35
C PRO A 227 1.18 5.56 -33.92
N GLY A 228 0.55 6.41 -33.13
CA GLY A 228 -0.69 7.12 -33.50
C GLY A 228 -1.98 6.31 -33.40
N ALA A 229 -1.92 5.07 -32.91
CA ALA A 229 -3.13 4.34 -32.52
C ALA A 229 -3.70 4.91 -31.22
N GLU A 230 -5.02 4.76 -31.05
CA GLU A 230 -5.64 5.05 -29.76
C GLU A 230 -5.10 4.11 -28.68
N PRO A 231 -4.79 4.62 -27.46
CA PRO A 231 -4.29 3.79 -26.36
C PRO A 231 -5.32 2.74 -25.96
N ALA A 232 -4.92 1.47 -25.96
CA ALA A 232 -5.83 0.33 -25.82
C ALA A 232 -6.62 0.34 -24.49
N TYR A 233 -6.02 0.86 -23.41
CA TYR A 233 -6.60 0.76 -22.06
C TYR A 233 -7.01 2.09 -21.43
N ALA A 234 -6.58 3.23 -21.97
CA ALA A 234 -6.86 4.54 -21.36
C ALA A 234 -8.37 4.82 -21.21
N ALA A 235 -9.16 4.58 -22.25
CA ALA A 235 -10.62 4.77 -22.20
C ALA A 235 -11.32 3.79 -21.25
N GLN A 236 -10.87 2.54 -21.20
CA GLN A 236 -11.38 1.50 -20.31
C GLN A 236 -11.08 1.84 -18.85
N MET A 237 -9.86 2.34 -18.57
CA MET A 237 -9.48 2.79 -17.23
C MET A 237 -10.32 3.97 -16.77
N MET A 238 -10.51 4.99 -17.61
CA MET A 238 -11.42 6.10 -17.29
C MET A 238 -12.85 5.64 -17.03
N ALA A 239 -13.35 4.65 -17.79
CA ALA A 239 -14.67 4.08 -17.55
C ALA A 239 -14.77 3.33 -16.22
N LEU A 240 -13.74 2.56 -15.83
CA LEU A 240 -13.65 1.94 -14.52
C LEU A 240 -13.71 2.98 -13.40
N LEU A 241 -12.85 3.99 -13.47
CA LEU A 241 -12.78 5.06 -12.46
C LEU A 241 -14.13 5.79 -12.30
N LYS A 242 -14.86 6.05 -13.39
CA LYS A 242 -16.19 6.67 -13.35
C LYS A 242 -17.28 5.78 -12.76
N ARG A 243 -17.15 4.46 -12.86
CA ARG A 243 -18.11 3.53 -12.23
C ARG A 243 -18.02 3.51 -10.71
N HIS A 244 -16.88 3.92 -10.13
CA HIS A 244 -16.63 3.87 -8.70
C HIS A 244 -16.26 5.25 -8.13
N PRO A 245 -17.18 6.22 -8.15
CA PRO A 245 -16.88 7.63 -7.85
C PRO A 245 -16.54 7.89 -6.37
N ASP A 246 -16.92 6.99 -5.48
CA ASP A 246 -16.70 7.12 -4.03
C ASP A 246 -15.43 6.40 -3.53
N THR A 247 -14.71 5.73 -4.44
CA THR A 247 -13.47 5.02 -4.15
C THR A 247 -12.26 5.95 -4.20
N THR A 248 -11.36 5.87 -3.25
CA THR A 248 -10.07 6.58 -3.35
C THR A 248 -9.09 5.75 -4.17
N PHE A 249 -8.84 6.16 -5.40
CA PHE A 249 -7.86 5.51 -6.27
C PHE A 249 -6.50 6.20 -6.23
N ILE A 250 -5.45 5.37 -6.31
CA ILE A 250 -4.11 5.76 -6.74
C ILE A 250 -3.79 4.95 -8.00
N TRP A 251 -3.67 5.62 -9.14
CA TRP A 251 -3.25 4.98 -10.39
C TRP A 251 -1.72 4.94 -10.43
N ALA A 252 -1.17 3.74 -10.30
CA ALA A 252 0.26 3.51 -10.20
C ALA A 252 0.98 3.96 -11.47
N HIS A 253 2.17 4.56 -11.29
CA HIS A 253 3.13 4.90 -12.35
C HIS A 253 2.56 5.78 -13.47
N ILE A 254 1.45 6.48 -13.22
CA ILE A 254 0.74 7.28 -14.23
C ILE A 254 0.35 6.43 -15.48
N GLY A 255 0.20 5.10 -15.29
CA GLY A 255 -0.13 4.16 -16.37
C GLY A 255 1.01 3.87 -17.35
N VAL A 256 2.25 4.12 -16.97
CA VAL A 256 3.44 3.80 -17.77
C VAL A 256 4.35 2.82 -17.04
N GLY A 257 5.31 2.23 -17.73
CA GLY A 257 6.23 1.25 -17.18
C GLY A 257 7.47 1.06 -18.02
N ARG A 258 8.14 -0.07 -17.83
CA ARG A 258 9.40 -0.37 -18.51
C ARG A 258 9.23 -0.50 -20.02
N ILE A 259 8.18 -1.16 -20.44
CA ILE A 259 7.86 -1.40 -21.86
C ILE A 259 6.83 -0.38 -22.35
N ILE A 260 5.83 -0.07 -21.54
CA ILE A 260 4.80 0.93 -21.85
C ILE A 260 5.35 2.31 -21.55
N ARG A 261 5.96 2.90 -22.56
CA ARG A 261 6.54 4.24 -22.47
C ARG A 261 5.44 5.31 -22.50
N PRO A 262 5.73 6.53 -22.01
CA PRO A 262 4.78 7.62 -22.16
C PRO A 262 4.43 7.82 -23.64
N ILE A 263 3.14 7.80 -23.92
CA ILE A 263 2.62 8.14 -25.25
C ILE A 263 2.62 9.67 -25.45
N LYS A 264 2.48 10.12 -26.67
CA LYS A 264 2.49 11.56 -26.99
C LYS A 264 1.46 12.35 -26.19
N GLU A 265 0.30 11.75 -25.95
CA GLU A 265 -0.84 12.34 -25.26
C GLU A 265 -0.88 12.01 -23.76
N GLN A 266 0.14 11.39 -23.18
CA GLN A 266 0.15 10.94 -21.79
C GLN A 266 -0.23 12.06 -20.80
N ALA A 267 0.41 13.21 -20.90
CA ALA A 267 0.12 14.35 -20.04
C ALA A 267 -1.32 14.86 -20.25
N ALA A 268 -1.82 14.84 -21.47
CA ALA A 268 -3.19 15.25 -21.80
C ALA A 268 -4.24 14.28 -21.23
N ILE A 269 -3.97 12.97 -21.25
CA ILE A 269 -4.83 11.96 -20.60
C ILE A 269 -4.91 12.21 -19.09
N VAL A 270 -3.77 12.37 -18.43
CA VAL A 270 -3.71 12.68 -17.00
C VAL A 270 -4.46 13.98 -16.71
N GLU A 271 -4.22 15.02 -17.48
CA GLU A 271 -4.90 16.32 -17.30
C GLU A 271 -6.42 16.23 -17.54
N THR A 272 -6.86 15.43 -18.51
CA THR A 272 -8.28 15.16 -18.78
C THR A 272 -8.95 14.52 -17.57
N ILE A 273 -8.31 13.51 -16.97
CA ILE A 273 -8.80 12.86 -15.75
C ILE A 273 -8.85 13.85 -14.58
N ILE A 274 -7.83 14.68 -14.43
CA ILE A 274 -7.76 15.68 -13.35
C ILE A 274 -8.88 16.73 -13.47
N LYS A 275 -9.19 17.17 -14.69
CA LYS A 275 -10.19 18.19 -14.97
C LYS A 275 -11.63 17.66 -14.92
N ASP A 276 -11.82 16.35 -15.04
CA ASP A 276 -13.15 15.75 -14.99
C ASP A 276 -13.69 15.80 -13.55
N PRO A 277 -14.81 16.52 -13.30
CA PRO A 277 -15.37 16.61 -11.96
C PRO A 277 -15.87 15.27 -11.41
N GLN A 278 -16.13 14.28 -12.26
CA GLN A 278 -16.50 12.91 -11.88
C GLN A 278 -15.31 12.08 -11.42
N LEU A 279 -14.06 12.55 -11.63
CA LEU A 279 -12.82 11.83 -11.35
C LEU A 279 -11.97 12.48 -10.25
N ARG A 280 -12.60 13.25 -9.33
CA ARG A 280 -11.92 13.94 -8.23
C ARG A 280 -11.25 12.97 -7.22
N HIS A 281 -11.76 11.76 -7.14
CA HIS A 281 -11.31 10.69 -6.26
C HIS A 281 -10.06 9.96 -6.75
N VAL A 282 -9.59 10.27 -7.96
CA VAL A 282 -8.42 9.65 -8.60
C VAL A 282 -7.17 10.44 -8.29
N ASN A 283 -6.13 9.76 -7.82
CA ASN A 283 -4.78 10.29 -7.61
C ASN A 283 -3.80 9.48 -8.47
N PHE A 284 -2.60 10.00 -8.66
CA PHE A 284 -1.56 9.37 -9.46
C PHE A 284 -0.30 9.24 -8.61
N ASP A 285 0.36 8.09 -8.65
CA ASP A 285 1.71 8.05 -8.14
C ASP A 285 2.74 8.19 -9.27
N ILE A 286 3.87 8.80 -8.93
CA ILE A 286 5.04 8.94 -9.81
C ILE A 286 6.16 8.01 -9.32
N SER A 287 5.80 6.87 -8.75
CA SER A 287 6.75 5.87 -8.28
C SER A 287 7.48 5.17 -9.44
N TRP A 288 8.51 4.37 -9.08
CA TRP A 288 9.33 3.58 -9.97
C TRP A 288 10.45 4.36 -10.69
N ASP A 289 11.62 3.73 -10.80
CA ASP A 289 12.79 4.27 -11.51
C ASP A 289 12.53 4.42 -13.02
N GLU A 290 11.69 3.56 -13.59
CA GLU A 290 11.30 3.66 -15.00
C GLU A 290 10.48 4.92 -15.29
N VAL A 291 9.56 5.31 -14.39
CA VAL A 291 8.81 6.57 -14.54
C VAL A 291 9.72 7.77 -14.34
N ALA A 292 10.59 7.72 -13.33
CA ALA A 292 11.58 8.77 -13.08
C ALA A 292 12.48 8.98 -14.32
N LYS A 293 12.92 7.90 -14.95
CA LYS A 293 13.72 7.94 -16.19
C LYS A 293 13.03 8.73 -17.31
N TYR A 294 11.71 8.59 -17.47
CA TYR A 294 10.98 9.36 -18.48
C TYR A 294 10.80 10.82 -18.08
N ILE A 295 10.46 11.09 -16.83
CA ILE A 295 10.22 12.45 -16.33
C ILE A 295 11.50 13.29 -16.39
N VAL A 296 12.67 12.70 -16.11
CA VAL A 296 13.95 13.42 -16.13
C VAL A 296 14.79 13.16 -17.39
N ALA A 297 14.20 12.55 -18.43
CA ALA A 297 14.90 12.18 -19.66
C ALA A 297 15.55 13.37 -20.37
N THR A 298 14.88 14.50 -20.41
CA THR A 298 15.36 15.76 -20.99
C THR A 298 14.91 16.94 -20.13
N PRO A 299 15.59 18.09 -20.22
CA PRO A 299 15.13 19.30 -19.53
C PRO A 299 13.69 19.68 -19.89
N GLU A 300 13.28 19.51 -21.14
CA GLU A 300 11.91 19.78 -21.60
C GLU A 300 10.90 18.82 -20.96
N ALA A 301 11.17 17.51 -20.96
CA ALA A 301 10.31 16.51 -20.29
C ALA A 301 10.14 16.84 -18.82
N THR A 302 11.24 17.20 -18.14
CA THR A 302 11.22 17.58 -16.71
C THR A 302 10.38 18.83 -16.47
N GLN A 303 10.54 19.87 -17.33
CA GLN A 303 9.75 21.10 -17.24
C GLN A 303 8.26 20.86 -17.47
N ASN A 304 7.89 20.07 -18.46
CA ASN A 304 6.51 19.73 -18.76
C ASN A 304 5.85 18.94 -17.62
N ALA A 305 6.53 17.94 -17.08
CA ALA A 305 6.05 17.18 -15.92
C ALA A 305 5.90 18.09 -14.67
N ALA A 306 6.89 18.93 -14.39
CA ALA A 306 6.83 19.86 -13.26
C ALA A 306 5.70 20.90 -13.43
N ALA A 307 5.48 21.40 -14.66
CA ALA A 307 4.38 22.33 -14.94
C ALA A 307 3.01 21.69 -14.70
N LEU A 308 2.82 20.43 -15.08
CA LEU A 308 1.58 19.68 -14.80
C LEU A 308 1.37 19.51 -13.29
N VAL A 309 2.39 19.05 -12.58
CA VAL A 309 2.31 18.82 -11.13
C VAL A 309 2.14 20.14 -10.36
N ASN A 310 2.82 21.21 -10.73
CA ASN A 310 2.64 22.54 -10.12
C ASN A 310 1.22 23.09 -10.30
N ARG A 311 0.56 22.74 -11.42
CA ARG A 311 -0.82 23.16 -11.69
C ARG A 311 -1.86 22.36 -10.90
N TYR A 312 -1.57 21.09 -10.62
CA TYR A 312 -2.49 20.16 -9.95
C TYR A 312 -1.84 19.41 -8.78
N PRO A 313 -1.24 20.12 -7.81
CA PRO A 313 -0.38 19.50 -6.81
C PRO A 313 -1.09 18.52 -5.88
N ASP A 314 -2.40 18.61 -5.75
CA ASP A 314 -3.21 17.74 -4.88
C ASP A 314 -3.46 16.34 -5.44
N ARG A 315 -3.04 16.07 -6.67
CA ARG A 315 -3.39 14.85 -7.39
C ARG A 315 -2.24 13.85 -7.52
N PHE A 316 -1.03 14.22 -7.12
CA PHE A 316 0.17 13.41 -7.30
C PHE A 316 0.77 13.00 -5.96
N LEU A 317 1.27 11.75 -5.90
CA LEU A 317 2.02 11.21 -4.79
C LEU A 317 3.39 10.74 -5.28
N PHE A 318 4.37 10.80 -4.40
CA PHE A 318 5.64 10.14 -4.61
C PHE A 318 5.63 8.76 -3.94
N GLY A 319 6.20 7.77 -4.61
CA GLY A 319 6.53 6.46 -4.10
C GLY A 319 7.87 5.99 -4.67
N THR A 320 8.50 5.02 -4.03
CA THR A 320 9.77 4.48 -4.52
C THR A 320 9.57 3.34 -5.51
N ASP A 321 8.56 2.51 -5.33
CA ASP A 321 8.42 1.18 -5.95
C ASP A 321 9.67 0.29 -5.75
N GLU A 322 10.39 0.55 -4.66
CA GLU A 322 11.54 -0.29 -4.31
C GLU A 322 11.06 -1.61 -3.71
N VAL A 323 11.76 -2.66 -4.07
CA VAL A 323 11.46 -4.03 -3.67
C VAL A 323 12.57 -4.54 -2.77
N ALA A 324 12.26 -4.75 -1.48
CA ALA A 324 13.17 -5.33 -0.49
C ALA A 324 14.61 -4.75 -0.57
N PRO A 325 14.82 -3.43 -0.52
CA PRO A 325 16.14 -2.82 -0.67
C PRO A 325 17.07 -3.23 0.48
N ALA A 326 18.32 -3.58 0.15
CA ALA A 326 19.31 -3.99 1.14
C ALA A 326 19.95 -2.81 1.89
N THR A 327 19.85 -1.57 1.37
CA THR A 327 20.51 -0.39 1.94
C THR A 327 19.64 0.86 1.78
N GLN A 328 19.91 1.87 2.62
CA GLN A 328 19.24 3.18 2.48
C GLN A 328 19.56 3.84 1.14
N GLU A 329 20.79 3.69 0.62
CA GLU A 329 21.15 4.24 -0.68
C GLU A 329 20.28 3.66 -1.79
N LYS A 330 20.09 2.35 -1.80
CA LYS A 330 19.21 1.67 -2.76
C LYS A 330 17.76 2.16 -2.60
N TYR A 331 17.26 2.24 -1.36
CA TYR A 331 15.91 2.75 -1.09
C TYR A 331 15.68 4.17 -1.59
N LEU A 332 16.71 5.02 -1.56
CA LEU A 332 16.63 6.41 -2.01
C LEU A 332 16.89 6.62 -3.50
N THR A 333 17.18 5.56 -4.27
CA THR A 333 17.57 5.66 -5.68
C THR A 333 16.58 6.49 -6.49
N VAL A 334 15.29 6.14 -6.42
CA VAL A 334 14.23 6.81 -7.18
C VAL A 334 14.05 8.27 -6.73
N TYR A 335 14.05 8.52 -5.42
CA TYR A 335 13.97 9.89 -4.90
C TYR A 335 15.11 10.78 -5.41
N ASN A 336 16.33 10.24 -5.42
CA ASN A 336 17.52 10.96 -5.89
C ASN A 336 17.48 11.18 -7.40
N GLN A 337 16.99 10.22 -8.17
CA GLN A 337 16.81 10.32 -9.61
C GLN A 337 15.90 11.49 -9.99
N TYR A 338 14.87 11.76 -9.19
CA TYR A 338 13.99 12.92 -9.36
C TYR A 338 14.64 14.28 -9.00
N GLY A 339 15.92 14.34 -8.65
CA GLY A 339 16.60 15.57 -8.25
C GLY A 339 16.37 16.79 -9.16
N PRO A 340 16.46 16.68 -10.50
CA PRO A 340 16.12 17.78 -11.41
C PRO A 340 14.65 18.22 -11.34
N PHE A 341 13.73 17.28 -11.20
CA PHE A 341 12.29 17.52 -11.11
C PHE A 341 11.92 18.26 -9.80
N TRP A 342 12.48 17.84 -8.66
CA TRP A 342 12.21 18.49 -7.36
C TRP A 342 12.55 19.97 -7.37
N LYS A 343 13.59 20.36 -8.11
CA LYS A 343 14.04 21.77 -8.21
C LYS A 343 13.08 22.66 -8.99
N LEU A 344 12.21 22.10 -9.81
CA LEU A 344 11.23 22.81 -10.63
C LEU A 344 9.84 22.90 -9.99
N LEU A 345 9.60 22.15 -8.90
CA LEU A 345 8.35 22.25 -8.18
C LEU A 345 8.29 23.51 -7.32
N THR A 346 7.11 24.11 -7.25
CA THR A 346 6.82 25.12 -6.25
C THR A 346 6.94 24.52 -4.85
N PRO A 347 7.22 25.32 -3.81
CA PRO A 347 7.26 24.82 -2.43
C PRO A 347 5.98 24.06 -2.04
N GLU A 348 4.81 24.55 -2.44
CA GLU A 348 3.52 23.92 -2.20
C GLU A 348 3.42 22.56 -2.90
N ALA A 349 3.71 22.50 -4.20
CA ALA A 349 3.65 21.24 -4.97
C ALA A 349 4.63 20.21 -4.42
N SER A 350 5.85 20.63 -4.10
CA SER A 350 6.87 19.78 -3.52
C SER A 350 6.42 19.18 -2.18
N GLU A 351 5.81 19.98 -1.30
CA GLU A 351 5.30 19.51 -0.01
C GLU A 351 4.13 18.54 -0.18
N LYS A 352 3.18 18.88 -1.05
CA LYS A 352 1.99 18.05 -1.31
C LYS A 352 2.37 16.69 -1.90
N VAL A 353 3.17 16.68 -2.96
CA VAL A 353 3.56 15.45 -3.66
C VAL A 353 4.40 14.53 -2.78
N ARG A 354 5.32 15.09 -2.04
CA ARG A 354 6.22 14.30 -1.19
C ARG A 354 5.58 13.86 0.12
N ARG A 355 4.61 14.59 0.67
CA ARG A 355 4.11 14.30 2.02
C ARG A 355 2.60 14.44 2.18
N LYS A 356 2.02 15.61 1.90
CA LYS A 356 0.67 15.97 2.34
C LYS A 356 -0.45 15.18 1.66
N ASN A 357 -0.29 14.82 0.39
CA ASN A 357 -1.29 14.00 -0.31
C ASN A 357 -1.32 12.58 0.26
N TYR A 358 -0.16 12.03 0.59
CA TYR A 358 -0.09 10.75 1.29
C TYR A 358 -0.83 10.82 2.63
N GLU A 359 -0.49 11.80 3.47
CA GLU A 359 -1.10 11.98 4.78
C GLU A 359 -2.62 12.10 4.66
N ARG A 360 -3.11 12.97 3.80
CA ARG A 360 -4.54 13.16 3.53
C ARG A 360 -5.27 11.85 3.16
N ILE A 361 -4.69 11.09 2.24
CA ILE A 361 -5.31 9.86 1.71
C ILE A 361 -5.28 8.74 2.75
N PHE A 362 -4.12 8.46 3.34
CA PHE A 362 -3.97 7.33 4.24
C PHE A 362 -4.53 7.60 5.64
N ASP A 363 -4.58 8.85 6.12
CA ASP A 363 -5.26 9.18 7.38
C ASP A 363 -6.77 8.97 7.26
N GLU A 364 -7.37 9.40 6.14
CA GLU A 364 -8.78 9.18 5.89
C GLU A 364 -9.11 7.69 5.72
N ALA A 365 -8.27 6.94 5.01
CA ALA A 365 -8.43 5.49 4.88
C ALA A 365 -8.33 4.79 6.24
N ARG A 366 -7.32 5.08 7.03
CA ARG A 366 -7.20 4.54 8.41
C ARG A 366 -8.46 4.80 9.21
N ARG A 367 -8.94 6.03 9.22
CA ARG A 367 -10.14 6.41 9.96
C ARG A 367 -11.36 5.59 9.53
N LYS A 368 -11.60 5.47 8.21
CA LYS A 368 -12.75 4.74 7.65
C LYS A 368 -12.66 3.25 7.95
N VAL A 369 -11.51 2.63 7.68
CA VAL A 369 -11.30 1.20 7.91
C VAL A 369 -11.47 0.85 9.38
N ARG A 370 -10.91 1.65 10.31
CA ARG A 370 -11.09 1.40 11.76
C ARG A 370 -12.56 1.53 12.18
N ALA A 371 -13.31 2.46 11.59
CA ALA A 371 -14.74 2.59 11.85
C ALA A 371 -15.52 1.37 11.34
N TRP A 372 -15.20 0.88 10.13
CA TRP A 372 -15.79 -0.33 9.58
C TRP A 372 -15.48 -1.57 10.45
N GLU A 373 -14.21 -1.76 10.82
CA GLU A 373 -13.79 -2.86 11.73
C GLU A 373 -14.56 -2.80 13.04
N ALA A 374 -14.68 -1.62 13.65
CA ALA A 374 -15.39 -1.47 14.93
C ALA A 374 -16.87 -1.84 14.85
N SER A 375 -17.52 -1.63 13.70
CA SER A 375 -18.92 -1.98 13.50
C SER A 375 -19.14 -3.46 13.17
N HIS A 376 -18.20 -4.12 12.47
CA HIS A 376 -18.36 -5.48 11.97
C HIS A 376 -17.75 -6.55 12.91
N LEU A 377 -16.72 -6.19 13.71
CA LEU A 377 -16.11 -7.16 14.62
C LEU A 377 -16.89 -7.33 15.93
N LYS A 378 -17.62 -6.30 16.39
CA LYS A 378 -18.45 -6.40 17.59
C LYS A 378 -19.66 -7.33 17.44
N SER A 379 -20.14 -7.55 16.20
CA SER A 379 -21.27 -8.45 15.95
C SER A 379 -20.90 -9.94 16.01
N ASN A 380 -19.61 -10.29 15.92
CA ASN A 380 -19.14 -11.67 15.95
C ASN A 380 -18.71 -12.17 17.34
N SER A 381 -18.67 -11.31 18.35
CA SER A 381 -18.31 -11.68 19.73
C SER A 381 -19.52 -12.00 20.63
N GLY A 382 -20.72 -12.06 20.07
CA GLY A 382 -21.99 -12.31 20.76
C GLY A 382 -22.71 -13.58 20.33
N GLY A 383 -22.01 -14.57 19.74
CA GLY A 383 -22.57 -15.86 19.36
C GLY A 383 -21.96 -17.00 20.15
#